data_d138147037333277606b64b279c2bf1d
#
_entry.id   d138147037333277606b64b279c2bf1d
#
_cell.length_a   1.000
_cell.length_b   1.000
_cell.length_c   1.000
_cell.angle_alpha   90.00
_cell.angle_beta   90.00
_cell.angle_gamma   90.00
#
_symmetry.space_group_name_H-M   'P 1'
#
loop_
_entity.id
_entity.type
_entity.pdbx_description
1 polymer ?
#
loop_
_entity_poly.entity_id
_entity_poly.type
_entity_poly.pdbx_seq_one_letter_code
_entity_poly.pdbx_strand_id
1 'polypeptide(L)'
;MADLYQNIVPTFTRLDNEDLVQMEQSLLRAAARLPIGIIIPALFKDISSEAMQNIIHELSSMEFISKIYISLDRATPGEHREAQEITRPLKKTARVLWNDSPAVQSVIAKIDAVLPVGPRGKGQAVWTALGYALGKSEVSVIAFHDADILTYGRGFLLRLLFPVVRLRYQFSKGFYARYSDRLHGRVVRLFYFPFVKALRKILPKIDFLEYMADFRYPLSGEFATFASIANELRFPSDWGIEVGILSEIYRIVRPHRICQVEIAPRYDHKHQEVGQDPSAGLARMVSDIARTFFTQLSSGGCVLNSEILRTLKHTYMANARSYVKTYEDFSKMTGLHHFDMHQELGAIEIFAGGLEQAFHEFQSHLFGSPLIPEWRRIEVALDGILSELAAAFDSPHP
;
A
#
# COMPACT_ATOMS: atom_id res chain seq x y z
N MET A 1 -13.19 -28.47 9.11
CA MET A 1 -11.83 -28.12 8.63
C MET A 1 -11.91 -26.88 7.78
N ALA A 2 -11.20 -25.85 8.16
CA ALA A 2 -11.14 -24.63 7.36
C ALA A 2 -9.88 -24.65 6.46
N ASP A 3 -9.53 -25.82 5.96
CA ASP A 3 -8.28 -26.03 5.26
C ASP A 3 -8.28 -25.22 3.97
N LEU A 4 -7.45 -24.18 3.94
CA LEU A 4 -7.22 -23.40 2.74
C LEU A 4 -8.53 -22.81 2.15
N TYR A 5 -9.46 -22.39 3.03
CA TYR A 5 -10.71 -21.77 2.61
C TYR A 5 -10.47 -20.61 1.64
N GLN A 6 -11.15 -20.66 0.51
CA GLN A 6 -11.10 -19.67 -0.55
C GLN A 6 -12.43 -18.91 -0.61
N ASN A 7 -12.36 -17.59 -0.87
CA ASN A 7 -13.53 -16.77 -1.04
C ASN A 7 -13.42 -15.96 -2.35
N ILE A 8 -13.88 -14.71 -2.39
CA ILE A 8 -13.86 -13.84 -3.58
C ILE A 8 -12.41 -13.59 -4.07
N VAL A 9 -11.49 -13.33 -3.14
CA VAL A 9 -10.07 -13.11 -3.41
C VAL A 9 -9.29 -14.39 -3.10
N PRO A 10 -8.79 -15.12 -4.10
CA PRO A 10 -7.91 -16.26 -3.89
C PRO A 10 -6.77 -15.97 -2.92
N THR A 11 -6.65 -16.82 -1.90
CA THR A 11 -5.73 -16.63 -0.77
C THR A 11 -4.68 -17.72 -0.76
N PHE A 12 -3.41 -17.36 -0.85
CA PHE A 12 -2.27 -18.26 -0.81
C PHE A 12 -1.55 -18.14 0.53
N THR A 13 -1.90 -19.04 1.43
CA THR A 13 -1.24 -19.17 2.74
C THR A 13 0.10 -19.86 2.57
N ARG A 14 1.05 -19.55 3.43
CA ARG A 14 2.35 -20.19 3.46
C ARG A 14 2.22 -21.62 4.01
N LEU A 15 2.96 -22.54 3.39
CA LEU A 15 3.09 -23.92 3.84
C LEU A 15 4.58 -24.24 4.11
N ASP A 16 4.83 -25.13 5.06
CA ASP A 16 6.20 -25.48 5.49
C ASP A 16 7.04 -26.21 4.42
N ASN A 17 6.38 -26.83 3.44
CA ASN A 17 7.02 -27.59 2.36
C ASN A 17 7.30 -26.77 1.10
N GLU A 18 7.30 -25.44 1.16
CA GLU A 18 7.55 -24.60 -0.01
C GLU A 18 9.01 -24.67 -0.46
N ASP A 19 9.20 -24.91 -1.75
CA ASP A 19 10.52 -24.86 -2.38
C ASP A 19 10.79 -23.45 -2.96
N LEU A 20 11.38 -22.60 -2.14
CA LEU A 20 11.77 -21.24 -2.54
C LEU A 20 12.82 -21.23 -3.66
N VAL A 21 13.68 -22.25 -3.74
CA VAL A 21 14.69 -22.35 -4.80
C VAL A 21 14.02 -22.62 -6.15
N GLN A 22 13.08 -23.55 -6.21
CA GLN A 22 12.31 -23.83 -7.41
C GLN A 22 11.46 -22.62 -7.83
N MET A 23 10.86 -21.93 -6.85
CA MET A 23 10.08 -20.71 -7.10
C MET A 23 10.96 -19.63 -7.74
N GLU A 24 12.14 -19.38 -7.20
CA GLU A 24 13.07 -18.40 -7.74
C GLU A 24 13.58 -18.76 -9.13
N GLN A 25 13.99 -20.00 -9.37
CA GLN A 25 14.36 -20.45 -10.70
C GLN A 25 13.25 -20.27 -11.73
N SER A 26 12.00 -20.46 -11.29
CA SER A 26 10.82 -20.23 -12.11
C SER A 26 10.62 -18.75 -12.45
N LEU A 27 10.84 -17.85 -11.49
CA LEU A 27 10.82 -16.40 -11.73
C LEU A 27 11.96 -15.95 -12.63
N LEU A 28 13.18 -16.47 -12.40
CA LEU A 28 14.35 -16.14 -13.22
C LEU A 28 14.14 -16.50 -14.71
N ARG A 29 13.60 -17.70 -14.98
CA ARG A 29 13.25 -18.09 -16.36
C ARG A 29 12.18 -17.19 -16.98
N ALA A 30 11.23 -16.71 -16.20
CA ALA A 30 10.17 -15.84 -16.68
C ALA A 30 10.64 -14.39 -16.89
N ALA A 31 11.56 -13.89 -16.05
CA ALA A 31 12.10 -12.52 -16.08
C ALA A 31 12.76 -12.17 -17.44
N ALA A 32 13.27 -13.16 -18.17
CA ALA A 32 13.79 -12.97 -19.52
C ALA A 32 12.75 -12.45 -20.54
N ARG A 33 11.45 -12.72 -20.29
CA ARG A 33 10.33 -12.29 -21.16
C ARG A 33 9.43 -11.26 -20.48
N LEU A 34 9.42 -11.25 -19.16
CA LEU A 34 8.64 -10.34 -18.30
C LEU A 34 9.60 -9.67 -17.31
N PRO A 35 10.37 -8.67 -17.74
CA PRO A 35 11.29 -7.99 -16.84
C PRO A 35 10.57 -7.42 -15.61
N ILE A 36 11.15 -7.65 -14.43
CA ILE A 36 10.55 -7.34 -13.14
C ILE A 36 11.22 -6.10 -12.54
N GLY A 37 10.42 -5.10 -12.18
CA GLY A 37 10.83 -3.91 -11.45
C GLY A 37 10.30 -3.90 -10.03
N ILE A 38 10.99 -3.18 -9.16
CA ILE A 38 10.55 -2.91 -7.79
C ILE A 38 10.54 -1.40 -7.57
N ILE A 39 9.50 -0.88 -6.94
CA ILE A 39 9.40 0.50 -6.48
C ILE A 39 9.37 0.52 -4.95
N ILE A 40 10.31 1.26 -4.35
CA ILE A 40 10.48 1.40 -2.90
C ILE A 40 10.40 2.89 -2.57
N PRO A 41 9.25 3.40 -2.07
CA PRO A 41 9.19 4.77 -1.56
C PRO A 41 9.94 4.86 -0.23
N ALA A 42 10.76 5.89 -0.08
CA ALA A 42 11.58 6.08 1.11
C ALA A 42 11.83 7.55 1.41
N LEU A 43 11.95 7.87 2.70
CA LEU A 43 12.60 9.07 3.18
C LEU A 43 14.09 8.75 3.43
N PHE A 44 14.95 9.76 3.46
CA PHE A 44 16.38 9.53 3.69
C PHE A 44 16.65 8.75 5.00
N LYS A 45 15.94 9.07 6.09
CA LYS A 45 16.03 8.33 7.36
C LYS A 45 15.69 6.85 7.26
N ASP A 46 14.87 6.46 6.28
CA ASP A 46 14.51 5.05 6.06
C ASP A 46 15.62 4.35 5.27
N ILE A 47 16.25 5.05 4.29
CA ILE A 47 17.38 4.53 3.52
C ILE A 47 18.59 4.25 4.42
N SER A 48 18.86 5.09 5.40
CA SER A 48 19.96 4.92 6.35
C SER A 48 19.68 3.92 7.48
N SER A 49 18.50 3.30 7.50
CA SER A 49 18.07 2.37 8.55
C SER A 49 18.65 0.96 8.40
N GLU A 50 18.68 0.21 9.51
CA GLU A 50 19.04 -1.22 9.52
C GLU A 50 18.10 -2.05 8.64
N ALA A 51 16.80 -1.71 8.62
CA ALA A 51 15.82 -2.36 7.77
C ALA A 51 16.20 -2.27 6.28
N MET A 52 16.57 -1.08 5.82
CA MET A 52 16.95 -0.89 4.42
C MET A 52 18.29 -1.57 4.09
N GLN A 53 19.24 -1.63 5.03
CA GLN A 53 20.48 -2.38 4.84
C GLN A 53 20.20 -3.89 4.62
N ASN A 54 19.29 -4.47 5.40
CA ASN A 54 18.84 -5.85 5.21
C ASN A 54 18.13 -6.03 3.86
N ILE A 55 17.23 -5.11 3.48
CA ILE A 55 16.56 -5.12 2.18
C ILE A 55 17.58 -5.08 1.03
N ILE A 56 18.59 -4.20 1.09
CA ILE A 56 19.66 -4.11 0.10
C ILE A 56 20.44 -5.42 0.01
N HIS A 57 20.79 -6.02 1.15
CA HIS A 57 21.50 -7.30 1.21
C HIS A 57 20.72 -8.40 0.48
N GLU A 58 19.44 -8.57 0.82
CA GLU A 58 18.57 -9.59 0.20
C GLU A 58 18.39 -9.33 -1.31
N LEU A 59 18.06 -8.08 -1.70
CA LEU A 59 17.83 -7.73 -3.10
C LEU A 59 19.10 -7.89 -3.96
N SER A 60 20.29 -7.69 -3.41
CA SER A 60 21.55 -7.80 -4.15
C SER A 60 21.82 -9.20 -4.71
N SER A 61 21.18 -10.23 -4.12
CA SER A 61 21.30 -11.63 -4.51
C SER A 61 20.20 -12.12 -5.46
N MET A 62 19.17 -11.29 -5.73
CA MET A 62 17.98 -11.70 -6.51
C MET A 62 18.14 -11.38 -7.99
N GLU A 63 18.71 -12.32 -8.76
CA GLU A 63 19.01 -12.15 -10.19
C GLU A 63 17.78 -12.00 -11.10
N PHE A 64 16.59 -12.40 -10.64
CA PHE A 64 15.34 -12.24 -11.41
C PHE A 64 14.82 -10.81 -11.43
N ILE A 65 15.38 -9.89 -10.63
CA ILE A 65 14.99 -8.49 -10.59
C ILE A 65 15.78 -7.71 -11.64
N SER A 66 15.07 -7.09 -12.57
CA SER A 66 15.68 -6.30 -13.64
C SER A 66 16.01 -4.87 -13.20
N LYS A 67 15.14 -4.25 -12.41
CA LYS A 67 15.26 -2.85 -11.96
C LYS A 67 14.73 -2.63 -10.55
N ILE A 68 15.38 -1.72 -9.82
CA ILE A 68 14.96 -1.28 -8.49
C ILE A 68 14.92 0.25 -8.51
N TYR A 69 13.75 0.81 -8.27
CA TYR A 69 13.50 2.25 -8.23
C TYR A 69 13.24 2.67 -6.78
N ILE A 70 14.20 3.36 -6.18
CA ILE A 70 14.08 3.88 -4.82
C ILE A 70 13.59 5.33 -4.93
N SER A 71 12.33 5.56 -4.61
CA SER A 71 11.69 6.88 -4.68
C SER A 71 12.03 7.68 -3.43
N LEU A 72 13.09 8.47 -3.50
CA LEU A 72 13.58 9.31 -2.41
C LEU A 72 12.81 10.63 -2.37
N ASP A 73 12.04 10.83 -1.29
CA ASP A 73 11.20 12.01 -1.09
C ASP A 73 11.68 12.87 0.08
N ARG A 74 11.51 14.20 -0.03
CA ARG A 74 11.87 15.19 0.99
C ARG A 74 13.34 15.12 1.40
N ALA A 75 14.22 15.03 0.42
CA ALA A 75 15.66 14.90 0.62
C ALA A 75 16.42 16.08 0.02
N THR A 76 17.48 16.46 0.69
CA THR A 76 18.47 17.44 0.20
C THR A 76 19.38 16.82 -0.87
N PRO A 77 20.10 17.64 -1.67
CA PRO A 77 21.10 17.12 -2.61
C PRO A 77 22.19 16.27 -1.95
N GLY A 78 22.56 16.61 -0.71
CA GLY A 78 23.54 15.84 0.08
C GLY A 78 23.00 14.46 0.44
N GLU A 79 21.77 14.38 0.96
CA GLU A 79 21.11 13.12 1.29
C GLU A 79 20.86 12.25 0.05
N HIS A 80 20.59 12.86 -1.11
CA HIS A 80 20.49 12.11 -2.36
C HIS A 80 21.82 11.44 -2.73
N ARG A 81 22.95 12.16 -2.66
CA ARG A 81 24.27 11.58 -2.92
C ARG A 81 24.61 10.46 -1.94
N GLU A 82 24.32 10.65 -0.65
CA GLU A 82 24.53 9.63 0.38
C GLU A 82 23.64 8.39 0.15
N ALA A 83 22.36 8.59 -0.23
CA ALA A 83 21.45 7.49 -0.60
C ALA A 83 21.98 6.67 -1.79
N GLN A 84 22.60 7.31 -2.78
CA GLN A 84 23.26 6.62 -3.90
C GLN A 84 24.43 5.75 -3.43
N GLU A 85 25.24 6.23 -2.49
CA GLU A 85 26.35 5.44 -1.92
C GLU A 85 25.84 4.27 -1.09
N ILE A 86 24.83 4.46 -0.24
CA ILE A 86 24.21 3.39 0.56
C ILE A 86 23.65 2.28 -0.34
N THR A 87 23.02 2.65 -1.46
CA THR A 87 22.38 1.70 -2.38
C THR A 87 23.31 1.10 -3.43
N ARG A 88 24.58 1.50 -3.43
CA ARG A 88 25.62 1.04 -4.37
C ARG A 88 25.77 -0.51 -4.47
N PRO A 89 25.57 -1.30 -3.39
CA PRO A 89 25.61 -2.76 -3.49
C PRO A 89 24.59 -3.36 -4.47
N LEU A 90 23.48 -2.67 -4.76
CA LEU A 90 22.48 -3.07 -5.75
C LEU A 90 22.96 -2.88 -7.20
N LYS A 91 24.14 -2.31 -7.40
CA LYS A 91 24.85 -2.12 -8.70
C LYS A 91 23.98 -1.32 -9.70
N LYS A 92 24.07 -1.72 -10.99
CA LYS A 92 23.34 -1.05 -12.08
C LYS A 92 21.83 -1.33 -12.09
N THR A 93 21.37 -2.25 -11.25
CA THR A 93 19.94 -2.60 -11.15
C THR A 93 19.14 -1.53 -10.43
N ALA A 94 19.76 -0.80 -9.50
CA ALA A 94 19.10 0.23 -8.71
C ALA A 94 19.27 1.65 -9.24
N ARG A 95 18.23 2.44 -9.09
CA ARG A 95 18.19 3.88 -9.34
C ARG A 95 17.54 4.58 -8.16
N VAL A 96 18.24 5.53 -7.55
CA VAL A 96 17.66 6.46 -6.58
C VAL A 96 17.03 7.62 -7.33
N LEU A 97 15.71 7.71 -7.26
CA LEU A 97 14.90 8.74 -7.90
C LEU A 97 14.68 9.88 -6.90
N TRP A 98 15.36 11.00 -7.12
CA TRP A 98 15.29 12.16 -6.24
C TRP A 98 14.08 13.04 -6.61
N ASN A 99 12.99 12.89 -5.89
CA ASN A 99 11.73 13.61 -6.16
C ASN A 99 11.87 15.13 -5.97
N ASP A 100 12.81 15.61 -5.14
CA ASP A 100 13.05 17.05 -4.90
C ASP A 100 13.92 17.72 -5.95
N SER A 101 14.38 17.00 -6.97
CA SER A 101 15.12 17.58 -8.09
C SER A 101 14.32 18.70 -8.74
N PRO A 102 14.91 19.91 -8.96
CA PRO A 102 14.21 21.01 -9.63
C PRO A 102 13.63 20.63 -11.01
N ALA A 103 14.34 19.78 -11.76
CA ALA A 103 13.89 19.30 -13.05
C ALA A 103 12.62 18.45 -12.92
N VAL A 104 12.59 17.52 -11.96
CA VAL A 104 11.43 16.67 -11.66
C VAL A 104 10.24 17.51 -11.17
N GLN A 105 10.47 18.44 -10.26
CA GLN A 105 9.42 19.32 -9.74
C GLN A 105 8.83 20.22 -10.83
N SER A 106 9.64 20.66 -11.81
CA SER A 106 9.13 21.39 -12.98
C SER A 106 8.17 20.57 -13.83
N VAL A 107 8.48 19.27 -14.06
CA VAL A 107 7.58 18.37 -14.80
C VAL A 107 6.30 18.12 -14.02
N ILE A 108 6.37 17.91 -12.71
CA ILE A 108 5.18 17.71 -11.86
C ILE A 108 4.31 18.97 -11.87
N ALA A 109 4.89 20.16 -11.78
CA ALA A 109 4.14 21.42 -11.86
C ALA A 109 3.45 21.60 -13.22
N LYS A 110 4.09 21.18 -14.31
CA LYS A 110 3.50 21.18 -15.66
C LYS A 110 2.28 20.24 -15.73
N ILE A 111 2.35 19.08 -15.11
CA ILE A 111 1.23 18.12 -15.03
C ILE A 111 0.11 18.73 -14.17
N ASP A 112 0.43 19.27 -12.98
CA ASP A 112 -0.53 19.82 -12.03
C ASP A 112 -1.33 21.00 -12.61
N ALA A 113 -0.73 21.76 -13.50
CA ALA A 113 -1.40 22.86 -14.21
C ALA A 113 -2.54 22.40 -15.16
N VAL A 114 -2.52 21.15 -15.59
CA VAL A 114 -3.51 20.56 -16.52
C VAL A 114 -4.41 19.54 -15.80
N LEU A 115 -3.83 18.72 -14.97
CA LEU A 115 -4.48 17.63 -14.21
C LEU A 115 -3.97 17.67 -12.77
N PRO A 116 -4.81 18.02 -11.79
CA PRO A 116 -4.38 18.18 -10.40
C PRO A 116 -3.71 16.92 -9.83
N VAL A 117 -2.49 17.09 -9.31
CA VAL A 117 -1.70 16.00 -8.69
C VAL A 117 -1.98 15.91 -7.19
N GLY A 118 -2.52 16.98 -6.59
CA GLY A 118 -2.82 17.02 -5.16
C GLY A 118 -1.59 17.19 -4.27
N PRO A 119 -1.76 17.10 -2.94
CA PRO A 119 -0.70 17.36 -1.98
C PRO A 119 0.39 16.29 -2.02
N ARG A 120 1.62 16.71 -1.70
CA ARG A 120 2.79 15.85 -1.65
C ARG A 120 2.72 14.85 -0.50
N GLY A 121 2.93 13.56 -0.80
CA GLY A 121 2.89 12.47 0.15
C GLY A 121 3.38 11.15 -0.43
N LYS A 122 3.26 10.04 0.32
CA LYS A 122 3.67 8.70 -0.12
C LYS A 122 3.05 8.33 -1.47
N GLY A 123 1.76 8.62 -1.67
CA GLY A 123 1.07 8.32 -2.93
C GLY A 123 1.70 9.03 -4.12
N GLN A 124 2.03 10.32 -4.00
CA GLN A 124 2.71 11.07 -5.06
C GLN A 124 4.12 10.52 -5.32
N ALA A 125 4.88 10.17 -4.27
CA ALA A 125 6.22 9.58 -4.44
C ALA A 125 6.17 8.25 -5.20
N VAL A 126 5.23 7.36 -4.87
CA VAL A 126 5.01 6.09 -5.57
C VAL A 126 4.58 6.33 -7.02
N TRP A 127 3.64 7.24 -7.24
CA TRP A 127 3.13 7.62 -8.56
C TRP A 127 4.23 8.21 -9.45
N THR A 128 5.09 9.09 -8.89
CA THR A 128 6.20 9.70 -9.64
C THR A 128 7.24 8.65 -10.06
N ALA A 129 7.61 7.72 -9.15
CA ALA A 129 8.51 6.62 -9.48
C ALA A 129 7.92 5.65 -10.51
N LEU A 130 6.60 5.40 -10.44
CA LEU A 130 5.89 4.65 -11.46
C LEU A 130 5.97 5.33 -12.82
N GLY A 131 5.77 6.66 -12.88
CA GLY A 131 5.91 7.44 -14.12
C GLY A 131 7.30 7.30 -14.74
N TYR A 132 8.36 7.34 -13.92
CA TYR A 132 9.73 7.05 -14.38
C TYR A 132 9.84 5.64 -14.95
N ALA A 133 9.39 4.62 -14.23
CA ALA A 133 9.46 3.23 -14.68
C ALA A 133 8.71 2.99 -16.01
N LEU A 134 7.54 3.61 -16.18
CA LEU A 134 6.75 3.57 -17.41
C LEU A 134 7.45 4.31 -18.55
N GLY A 135 8.01 5.51 -18.29
CA GLY A 135 8.75 6.29 -19.29
C GLY A 135 10.01 5.59 -19.80
N LYS A 136 10.67 4.79 -18.95
CA LYS A 136 11.81 3.95 -19.34
C LYS A 136 11.38 2.67 -20.10
N SER A 137 10.15 2.20 -19.91
CA SER A 137 9.61 0.99 -20.53
C SER A 137 10.49 -0.27 -20.38
N GLU A 138 11.26 -0.36 -19.30
CA GLU A 138 12.23 -1.43 -19.05
C GLU A 138 11.64 -2.60 -18.24
N VAL A 139 10.41 -2.48 -17.73
CA VAL A 139 9.77 -3.47 -16.86
C VAL A 139 8.35 -3.78 -17.29
N SER A 140 7.96 -5.04 -17.15
CA SER A 140 6.60 -5.54 -17.49
C SER A 140 5.76 -5.82 -16.25
N VAL A 141 6.41 -6.21 -15.15
CA VAL A 141 5.79 -6.45 -13.83
C VAL A 141 6.46 -5.55 -12.82
N ILE A 142 5.67 -4.94 -11.94
CA ILE A 142 6.17 -4.06 -10.90
C ILE A 142 5.68 -4.56 -9.55
N ALA A 143 6.59 -4.73 -8.60
CA ALA A 143 6.29 -4.91 -7.18
C ALA A 143 6.53 -3.61 -6.43
N PHE A 144 5.71 -3.38 -5.41
CA PHE A 144 5.80 -2.26 -4.49
C PHE A 144 5.98 -2.79 -3.08
N HIS A 145 6.87 -2.20 -2.30
CA HIS A 145 6.99 -2.48 -0.86
C HIS A 145 7.64 -1.31 -0.12
N ASP A 146 7.44 -1.26 1.18
CA ASP A 146 7.99 -0.21 2.03
C ASP A 146 9.49 -0.41 2.32
N ALA A 147 10.18 0.66 2.72
CA ALA A 147 11.63 0.68 2.97
C ALA A 147 12.01 0.30 4.41
N ASP A 148 11.04 0.18 5.33
CA ASP A 148 11.25 0.03 6.77
C ASP A 148 10.94 -1.37 7.31
N ILE A 149 10.95 -2.39 6.45
CA ILE A 149 10.64 -3.79 6.78
C ILE A 149 11.82 -4.46 7.48
N LEU A 150 11.75 -4.64 8.79
CA LEU A 150 12.79 -5.27 9.60
C LEU A 150 12.93 -6.79 9.33
N THR A 151 11.83 -7.46 9.01
CA THR A 151 11.76 -8.90 8.81
C THR A 151 11.82 -9.31 7.34
N TYR A 152 12.42 -8.46 6.51
CA TYR A 152 12.56 -8.74 5.09
C TYR A 152 13.46 -9.96 4.84
N GLY A 153 13.06 -10.84 3.95
CA GLY A 153 13.82 -12.01 3.58
C GLY A 153 13.48 -12.49 2.18
N ARG A 154 14.29 -13.42 1.65
CA ARG A 154 14.21 -13.90 0.26
C ARG A 154 12.81 -14.33 -0.17
N GLY A 155 12.06 -15.04 0.68
CA GLY A 155 10.70 -15.52 0.37
C GLY A 155 9.67 -14.42 0.17
N PHE A 156 9.94 -13.22 0.65
CA PHE A 156 9.02 -12.08 0.61
C PHE A 156 8.59 -11.73 -0.83
N LEU A 157 9.56 -11.38 -1.68
CA LEU A 157 9.29 -11.04 -3.07
C LEU A 157 8.96 -12.25 -3.93
N LEU A 158 9.56 -13.41 -3.67
CA LEU A 158 9.25 -14.62 -4.40
C LEU A 158 7.76 -14.93 -4.33
N ARG A 159 7.18 -14.88 -3.13
CA ARG A 159 5.77 -15.16 -2.92
C ARG A 159 4.88 -14.06 -3.51
N LEU A 160 5.25 -12.79 -3.36
CA LEU A 160 4.49 -11.65 -3.87
C LEU A 160 4.39 -11.66 -5.40
N LEU A 161 5.50 -11.97 -6.08
CA LEU A 161 5.62 -11.92 -7.55
C LEU A 161 5.12 -13.18 -8.25
N PHE A 162 5.23 -14.35 -7.61
CA PHE A 162 4.94 -15.63 -8.25
C PHE A 162 3.53 -15.71 -8.85
N PRO A 163 2.45 -15.26 -8.18
CA PRO A 163 1.11 -15.30 -8.74
C PRO A 163 0.98 -14.47 -10.02
N VAL A 164 1.59 -13.29 -10.07
CA VAL A 164 1.52 -12.42 -11.25
C VAL A 164 2.34 -12.98 -12.41
N VAL A 165 3.59 -13.40 -12.11
CA VAL A 165 4.54 -13.82 -13.14
C VAL A 165 4.24 -15.23 -13.67
N ARG A 166 3.74 -16.14 -12.83
CA ARG A 166 3.59 -17.57 -13.15
C ARG A 166 2.16 -18.08 -13.21
N LEU A 167 1.24 -17.51 -12.40
CA LEU A 167 -0.12 -18.04 -12.27
C LEU A 167 -1.18 -17.17 -12.98
N ARG A 168 -0.74 -16.14 -13.74
CA ARG A 168 -1.61 -15.25 -14.52
C ARG A 168 -2.58 -14.39 -13.70
N TYR A 169 -2.32 -14.18 -12.39
CA TYR A 169 -3.01 -13.15 -11.65
C TYR A 169 -2.56 -11.78 -12.16
N GLN A 170 -3.47 -10.82 -12.14
CA GLN A 170 -3.19 -9.46 -12.60
C GLN A 170 -2.76 -8.55 -11.45
N PHE A 171 -3.14 -8.93 -10.22
CA PHE A 171 -2.76 -8.23 -9.00
C PHE A 171 -2.55 -9.23 -7.87
N SER A 172 -1.47 -9.08 -7.14
CA SER A 172 -1.12 -9.85 -5.94
C SER A 172 -0.91 -8.92 -4.77
N LYS A 173 -1.63 -9.11 -3.67
CA LYS A 173 -1.54 -8.34 -2.43
C LYS A 173 -0.84 -9.13 -1.36
N GLY A 174 0.21 -8.59 -0.76
CA GLY A 174 0.88 -9.21 0.38
C GLY A 174 0.04 -9.13 1.65
N PHE A 175 0.04 -10.20 2.46
CA PHE A 175 -0.46 -10.16 3.83
C PHE A 175 0.48 -10.89 4.79
N TYR A 176 0.34 -10.61 6.07
CA TYR A 176 1.21 -11.11 7.14
C TYR A 176 0.61 -10.87 8.52
N ALA A 177 1.11 -11.55 9.53
CA ALA A 177 0.81 -11.26 10.93
C ALA A 177 1.77 -10.20 11.49
N ARG A 178 1.21 -9.19 12.18
CA ARG A 178 2.00 -8.13 12.83
C ARG A 178 1.99 -8.28 14.33
N TYR A 179 3.08 -8.77 14.84
CA TYR A 179 3.30 -8.93 16.28
C TYR A 179 4.79 -8.90 16.64
N SER A 180 5.08 -8.53 17.87
CA SER A 180 6.39 -8.71 18.52
C SER A 180 6.17 -9.38 19.87
N ASP A 181 6.40 -8.69 20.95
CA ASP A 181 5.96 -9.00 22.32
C ASP A 181 4.47 -8.66 22.54
N ARG A 182 3.84 -8.01 21.56
CA ARG A 182 2.44 -7.55 21.53
C ARG A 182 1.85 -7.61 20.12
N LEU A 183 0.53 -7.44 20.04
CA LEU A 183 -0.17 -7.28 18.76
C LEU A 183 0.00 -5.87 18.20
N HIS A 184 0.36 -5.77 16.94
CA HIS A 184 0.45 -4.52 16.19
C HIS A 184 -0.72 -4.32 15.23
N GLY A 185 -0.68 -3.25 14.40
CA GLY A 185 -1.70 -2.99 13.38
C GLY A 185 -3.06 -2.57 13.95
N ARG A 186 -3.09 -1.66 14.93
CA ARG A 186 -4.33 -1.17 15.58
C ARG A 186 -5.37 -0.70 14.56
N VAL A 187 -4.98 0.05 13.52
CA VAL A 187 -5.92 0.54 12.51
C VAL A 187 -6.59 -0.63 11.77
N VAL A 188 -5.86 -1.68 11.41
CA VAL A 188 -6.47 -2.88 10.78
C VAL A 188 -7.39 -3.60 11.75
N ARG A 189 -6.91 -3.89 12.97
CA ARG A 189 -7.62 -4.69 13.97
C ARG A 189 -8.83 -3.99 14.56
N LEU A 190 -8.69 -2.71 14.91
CA LEU A 190 -9.68 -1.98 15.69
C LEU A 190 -10.49 -0.95 14.89
N PHE A 191 -10.05 -0.64 13.66
CA PHE A 191 -10.83 0.22 12.78
C PHE A 191 -11.28 -0.50 11.53
N TYR A 192 -10.39 -0.92 10.64
CA TYR A 192 -10.77 -1.42 9.31
C TYR A 192 -11.76 -2.58 9.35
N PHE A 193 -11.45 -3.67 10.04
CA PHE A 193 -12.33 -4.82 10.10
C PHE A 193 -13.66 -4.55 10.83
N PRO A 194 -13.68 -3.90 12.03
CA PRO A 194 -14.93 -3.53 12.67
C PRO A 194 -15.79 -2.57 11.85
N PHE A 195 -15.16 -1.65 11.13
CA PHE A 195 -15.81 -0.66 10.27
C PHE A 195 -16.44 -1.30 9.02
N VAL A 196 -15.68 -2.12 8.28
CA VAL A 196 -16.22 -2.85 7.13
C VAL A 196 -17.33 -3.79 7.56
N LYS A 197 -17.21 -4.48 8.70
CA LYS A 197 -18.28 -5.28 9.30
C LYS A 197 -19.53 -4.46 9.65
N ALA A 198 -19.34 -3.22 10.12
CA ALA A 198 -20.46 -2.32 10.43
C ALA A 198 -21.17 -1.87 9.13
N LEU A 199 -20.43 -1.49 8.10
CA LEU A 199 -20.99 -1.15 6.78
C LEU A 199 -21.81 -2.30 6.21
N ARG A 200 -21.29 -3.54 6.25
CA ARG A 200 -22.00 -4.75 5.78
C ARG A 200 -23.26 -5.10 6.60
N LYS A 201 -23.36 -4.62 7.83
CA LYS A 201 -24.58 -4.81 8.67
C LYS A 201 -25.66 -3.80 8.36
N ILE A 202 -25.31 -2.57 8.03
CA ILE A 202 -26.28 -1.46 7.89
C ILE A 202 -26.67 -1.18 6.44
N LEU A 203 -25.81 -1.54 5.49
CA LEU A 203 -26.08 -1.37 4.06
C LEU A 203 -26.59 -2.69 3.45
N PRO A 204 -27.32 -2.64 2.33
CA PRO A 204 -27.63 -3.84 1.56
C PRO A 204 -26.34 -4.51 1.11
N LYS A 205 -26.45 -5.74 0.60
CA LYS A 205 -25.29 -6.45 0.06
C LYS A 205 -24.68 -5.67 -1.12
N ILE A 206 -23.40 -5.29 -0.98
CA ILE A 206 -22.63 -4.54 -1.97
C ILE A 206 -21.35 -5.33 -2.27
N ASP A 207 -21.15 -5.73 -3.53
CA ASP A 207 -20.03 -6.58 -3.94
C ASP A 207 -18.66 -5.95 -3.61
N PHE A 208 -18.55 -4.63 -3.69
CA PHE A 208 -17.36 -3.91 -3.26
C PHE A 208 -17.03 -4.13 -1.78
N LEU A 209 -18.05 -4.10 -0.89
CA LEU A 209 -17.82 -4.36 0.53
C LEU A 209 -17.44 -5.81 0.82
N GLU A 210 -18.03 -6.77 0.08
CA GLU A 210 -17.64 -8.17 0.18
C GLU A 210 -16.19 -8.39 -0.26
N TYR A 211 -15.78 -7.76 -1.37
CA TYR A 211 -14.41 -7.78 -1.86
C TYR A 211 -13.43 -7.18 -0.84
N MET A 212 -13.73 -5.99 -0.29
CA MET A 212 -12.88 -5.34 0.69
C MET A 212 -12.80 -6.13 2.01
N ALA A 213 -13.87 -6.80 2.40
CA ALA A 213 -13.91 -7.63 3.62
C ALA A 213 -13.07 -8.91 3.51
N ASP A 214 -12.69 -9.32 2.31
CA ASP A 214 -12.01 -10.61 2.09
C ASP A 214 -10.48 -10.54 2.27
N PHE A 215 -9.90 -9.34 2.21
CA PHE A 215 -8.46 -9.18 2.42
C PHE A 215 -8.03 -9.43 3.86
N ARG A 216 -6.98 -10.24 4.04
CA ARG A 216 -6.40 -10.58 5.35
C ARG A 216 -5.66 -9.40 5.99
N TYR A 217 -4.95 -8.63 5.17
CA TYR A 217 -4.27 -7.41 5.62
C TYR A 217 -4.38 -6.31 4.55
N PRO A 218 -5.51 -5.59 4.48
CA PRO A 218 -5.80 -4.62 3.41
C PRO A 218 -4.85 -3.42 3.39
N LEU A 219 -4.29 -3.05 4.55
CA LEU A 219 -3.39 -1.90 4.70
C LEU A 219 -1.90 -2.24 4.53
N SER A 220 -1.56 -3.38 3.90
CA SER A 220 -0.17 -3.63 3.53
C SER A 220 0.25 -2.72 2.37
N GLY A 221 1.48 -2.20 2.39
CA GLY A 221 2.06 -1.47 1.25
C GLY A 221 2.51 -2.38 0.11
N GLU A 222 2.52 -3.69 0.35
CA GLU A 222 3.12 -4.70 -0.52
C GLU A 222 2.12 -5.24 -1.54
N PHE A 223 2.38 -5.00 -2.81
CA PHE A 223 1.62 -5.59 -3.90
C PHE A 223 2.46 -5.71 -5.17
N ALA A 224 2.02 -6.56 -6.09
CA ALA A 224 2.62 -6.68 -7.41
C ALA A 224 1.54 -6.70 -8.50
N THR A 225 1.85 -6.10 -9.65
CA THR A 225 0.93 -6.03 -10.79
C THR A 225 1.69 -5.86 -12.10
N PHE A 226 1.03 -5.97 -13.24
CA PHE A 226 1.60 -5.61 -14.52
C PHE A 226 1.76 -4.09 -14.66
N ALA A 227 2.83 -3.65 -15.32
CA ALA A 227 3.06 -2.23 -15.61
C ALA A 227 1.89 -1.59 -16.37
N SER A 228 1.25 -2.35 -17.28
CA SER A 228 0.06 -1.90 -18.02
C SER A 228 -1.14 -1.62 -17.11
N ILE A 229 -1.32 -2.39 -16.05
CA ILE A 229 -2.38 -2.16 -15.05
C ILE A 229 -2.00 -0.98 -14.15
N ALA A 230 -0.74 -0.92 -13.71
CA ALA A 230 -0.23 0.19 -12.91
C ALA A 230 -0.38 1.55 -13.62
N ASN A 231 -0.24 1.57 -14.95
CA ASN A 231 -0.46 2.75 -15.80
C ASN A 231 -1.91 3.30 -15.76
N GLU A 232 -2.88 2.45 -15.41
CA GLU A 232 -4.31 2.80 -15.31
C GLU A 232 -4.78 3.09 -13.87
N LEU A 233 -3.86 2.99 -12.88
CA LEU A 233 -4.18 3.26 -11.47
C LEU A 233 -4.15 4.76 -11.17
N ARG A 234 -5.19 5.23 -10.52
CA ARG A 234 -5.20 6.52 -9.83
C ARG A 234 -4.69 6.32 -8.41
N PHE A 235 -3.89 7.23 -7.92
CA PHE A 235 -3.27 7.11 -6.61
C PHE A 235 -3.88 8.11 -5.62
N PRO A 236 -4.34 7.67 -4.42
CA PRO A 236 -4.61 8.61 -3.35
C PRO A 236 -3.34 9.36 -2.96
N SER A 237 -3.45 10.66 -2.77
CA SER A 237 -2.34 11.49 -2.30
C SER A 237 -2.17 11.44 -0.77
N ASP A 238 -3.17 10.90 -0.06
CA ASP A 238 -3.28 10.86 1.40
C ASP A 238 -2.92 9.47 2.00
N TRP A 239 -3.21 9.27 3.30
CA TRP A 239 -2.98 8.02 4.02
C TRP A 239 -3.96 6.89 3.67
N GLY A 240 -4.91 7.12 2.79
CA GLY A 240 -5.82 6.10 2.25
C GLY A 240 -5.23 5.31 1.07
N ILE A 241 -3.93 5.44 0.78
CA ILE A 241 -3.29 4.89 -0.42
C ILE A 241 -3.57 3.39 -0.62
N GLU A 242 -3.44 2.56 0.41
CA GLU A 242 -3.60 1.11 0.28
C GLU A 242 -5.05 0.74 -0.04
N VAL A 243 -6.01 1.36 0.65
CA VAL A 243 -7.45 1.16 0.41
C VAL A 243 -7.86 1.72 -0.95
N GLY A 244 -7.32 2.88 -1.32
CA GLY A 244 -7.56 3.49 -2.62
C GLY A 244 -7.05 2.64 -3.77
N ILE A 245 -5.84 2.07 -3.66
CA ILE A 245 -5.30 1.13 -4.65
C ILE A 245 -6.19 -0.12 -4.76
N LEU A 246 -6.66 -0.70 -3.64
CA LEU A 246 -7.59 -1.83 -3.70
C LEU A 246 -8.92 -1.45 -4.37
N SER A 247 -9.41 -0.23 -4.15
CA SER A 247 -10.62 0.28 -4.81
C SER A 247 -10.41 0.45 -6.31
N GLU A 248 -9.25 0.97 -6.74
CA GLU A 248 -8.90 1.10 -8.15
C GLU A 248 -8.70 -0.25 -8.83
N ILE A 249 -8.07 -1.20 -8.15
CA ILE A 249 -7.93 -2.57 -8.65
C ILE A 249 -9.30 -3.24 -8.81
N TYR A 250 -10.25 -3.04 -7.87
CA TYR A 250 -11.62 -3.52 -8.03
C TYR A 250 -12.30 -2.95 -9.28
N ARG A 251 -12.02 -1.69 -9.65
CA ARG A 251 -12.57 -1.01 -10.82
C ARG A 251 -12.05 -1.60 -12.14
N ILE A 252 -10.77 -1.99 -12.22
CA ILE A 252 -10.11 -2.33 -13.49
C ILE A 252 -9.76 -3.81 -13.64
N VAL A 253 -9.70 -4.58 -12.57
CA VAL A 253 -9.33 -5.99 -12.58
C VAL A 253 -10.49 -6.86 -12.08
N ARG A 254 -10.79 -7.93 -12.80
CA ARG A 254 -11.83 -8.87 -12.37
C ARG A 254 -11.41 -9.60 -11.09
N PRO A 255 -12.30 -9.79 -10.09
CA PRO A 255 -11.94 -10.38 -8.79
C PRO A 255 -11.15 -11.69 -8.85
N HIS A 256 -11.49 -12.60 -9.76
CA HIS A 256 -10.79 -13.88 -9.93
C HIS A 256 -9.37 -13.76 -10.50
N ARG A 257 -8.94 -12.56 -10.91
CA ARG A 257 -7.58 -12.22 -11.34
C ARG A 257 -6.79 -11.46 -10.27
N ILE A 258 -7.40 -11.26 -9.11
CA ILE A 258 -6.79 -10.65 -7.93
C ILE A 258 -6.51 -11.77 -6.94
N CYS A 259 -5.36 -11.77 -6.27
CA CYS A 259 -5.08 -12.68 -5.18
C CYS A 259 -4.41 -11.97 -4.01
N GLN A 260 -4.38 -12.63 -2.87
CA GLN A 260 -3.59 -12.24 -1.72
C GLN A 260 -2.68 -13.37 -1.28
N VAL A 261 -1.48 -13.05 -0.82
CA VAL A 261 -0.41 -14.00 -0.55
C VAL A 261 0.20 -13.71 0.81
N GLU A 262 0.37 -14.73 1.63
CA GLU A 262 1.12 -14.62 2.87
C GLU A 262 2.62 -14.54 2.56
N ILE A 263 3.17 -13.31 2.58
CA ILE A 263 4.56 -13.05 2.17
C ILE A 263 5.58 -13.27 3.28
N ALA A 264 5.14 -13.21 4.53
CA ALA A 264 5.96 -13.46 5.70
C ALA A 264 5.11 -14.01 6.86
N PRO A 265 5.63 -14.89 7.71
CA PRO A 265 4.90 -15.40 8.87
C PRO A 265 4.79 -14.34 9.97
N ARG A 266 5.75 -13.45 10.03
CA ARG A 266 5.84 -12.29 10.92
C ARG A 266 6.35 -11.09 10.14
N TYR A 267 5.73 -9.95 10.41
CA TYR A 267 6.14 -8.69 9.81
C TYR A 267 6.32 -7.65 10.91
N ASP A 268 7.49 -7.04 10.94
CA ASP A 268 7.81 -5.96 11.85
C ASP A 268 8.39 -4.79 11.07
N HIS A 269 7.93 -3.58 11.41
CA HIS A 269 8.42 -2.34 10.88
C HIS A 269 8.25 -1.25 11.95
N LYS A 270 8.76 -0.06 11.69
CA LYS A 270 8.68 1.09 12.59
C LYS A 270 7.24 1.37 13.02
N HIS A 271 7.03 1.49 14.33
CA HIS A 271 5.71 1.72 14.91
C HIS A 271 5.40 3.20 15.01
N GLN A 272 4.16 3.59 14.68
CA GLN A 272 3.60 4.89 15.01
C GLN A 272 2.73 4.78 16.26
N GLU A 273 2.88 5.72 17.19
CA GLU A 273 2.03 5.80 18.36
C GLU A 273 0.66 6.42 18.02
N VAL A 274 -0.36 6.07 18.79
CA VAL A 274 -1.68 6.70 18.71
C VAL A 274 -1.57 8.07 19.37
N GLY A 275 -1.41 9.13 18.58
CA GLY A 275 -1.47 10.50 19.09
C GLY A 275 -2.90 10.89 19.46
N GLN A 276 -3.05 11.84 20.41
CA GLN A 276 -4.36 12.41 20.79
C GLN A 276 -4.89 13.41 19.76
N ASP A 277 -4.04 13.91 18.85
CA ASP A 277 -4.43 14.86 17.81
C ASP A 277 -5.22 14.15 16.69
N PRO A 278 -6.53 14.46 16.51
CA PRO A 278 -7.35 13.87 15.46
C PRO A 278 -6.89 14.20 14.02
N SER A 279 -6.10 15.26 13.87
CA SER A 279 -5.58 15.70 12.56
C SER A 279 -4.25 15.05 12.18
N ALA A 280 -3.66 14.22 13.06
CA ALA A 280 -2.34 13.63 12.88
C ALA A 280 -2.33 12.12 13.18
N GLY A 281 -1.27 11.44 12.74
CA GLY A 281 -1.02 10.04 13.06
C GLY A 281 -2.13 9.08 12.63
N LEU A 282 -2.46 8.12 13.50
CA LEU A 282 -3.43 7.06 13.19
C LEU A 282 -4.87 7.55 13.07
N ALA A 283 -5.25 8.66 13.73
CA ALA A 283 -6.59 9.25 13.60
C ALA A 283 -6.81 9.83 12.19
N ARG A 284 -5.81 10.52 11.64
CA ARG A 284 -5.83 11.00 10.27
C ARG A 284 -5.93 9.85 9.27
N MET A 285 -5.14 8.78 9.45
CA MET A 285 -5.21 7.59 8.61
C MET A 285 -6.62 6.99 8.59
N VAL A 286 -7.28 6.90 9.74
CA VAL A 286 -8.67 6.42 9.86
C VAL A 286 -9.63 7.30 9.06
N SER A 287 -9.50 8.63 9.18
CA SER A 287 -10.34 9.57 8.43
C SER A 287 -10.17 9.38 6.92
N ASP A 288 -8.94 9.30 6.43
CA ASP A 288 -8.66 9.14 5.00
C ASP A 288 -9.17 7.80 4.46
N ILE A 289 -9.01 6.71 5.23
CA ILE A 289 -9.58 5.39 4.88
C ILE A 289 -11.12 5.46 4.81
N ALA A 290 -11.78 6.00 5.83
CA ALA A 290 -13.24 6.09 5.86
C ALA A 290 -13.78 6.93 4.71
N ARG A 291 -13.13 8.05 4.41
CA ARG A 291 -13.49 8.92 3.29
C ARG A 291 -13.38 8.21 1.93
N THR A 292 -12.35 7.38 1.75
CA THR A 292 -12.21 6.54 0.54
C THR A 292 -13.41 5.61 0.40
N PHE A 293 -13.83 4.93 1.48
CA PHE A 293 -15.03 4.09 1.45
C PHE A 293 -16.31 4.89 1.15
N PHE A 294 -16.50 6.03 1.78
CA PHE A 294 -17.69 6.87 1.53
C PHE A 294 -17.76 7.33 0.07
N THR A 295 -16.64 7.75 -0.49
CA THR A 295 -16.54 8.14 -1.90
C THR A 295 -16.88 6.98 -2.83
N GLN A 296 -16.34 5.78 -2.59
CA GLN A 296 -16.60 4.60 -3.42
C GLN A 296 -18.05 4.12 -3.31
N LEU A 297 -18.60 4.09 -2.11
CA LEU A 297 -20.00 3.71 -1.89
C LEU A 297 -20.97 4.68 -2.55
N SER A 298 -20.73 5.99 -2.43
CA SER A 298 -21.57 6.99 -3.08
C SER A 298 -21.44 6.98 -4.59
N SER A 299 -20.25 6.76 -5.13
CA SER A 299 -20.04 6.57 -6.58
C SER A 299 -20.77 5.31 -7.09
N GLY A 300 -20.94 4.30 -6.26
CA GLY A 300 -21.73 3.11 -6.52
C GLY A 300 -23.24 3.27 -6.29
N GLY A 301 -23.72 4.50 -6.02
CA GLY A 301 -25.14 4.81 -5.83
C GLY A 301 -25.66 4.64 -4.40
N CYS A 302 -24.78 4.40 -3.42
CA CYS A 302 -25.18 4.34 -2.02
C CYS A 302 -25.49 5.73 -1.45
N VAL A 303 -26.67 5.92 -0.90
CA VAL A 303 -27.00 7.17 -0.19
C VAL A 303 -26.44 7.10 1.23
N LEU A 304 -25.54 8.02 1.55
CA LEU A 304 -24.94 8.17 2.87
C LEU A 304 -25.43 9.47 3.51
N ASN A 305 -26.31 9.36 4.49
CA ASN A 305 -26.86 10.51 5.23
C ASN A 305 -26.45 10.46 6.71
N SER A 306 -26.81 11.51 7.46
CA SER A 306 -26.45 11.63 8.88
C SER A 306 -27.02 10.53 9.77
N GLU A 307 -28.15 9.92 9.40
CA GLU A 307 -28.76 8.82 10.16
C GLU A 307 -27.95 7.53 10.00
N ILE A 308 -27.56 7.23 8.75
CA ILE A 308 -26.67 6.10 8.43
C ILE A 308 -25.35 6.27 9.19
N LEU A 309 -24.76 7.47 9.19
CA LEU A 309 -23.50 7.71 9.91
C LEU A 309 -23.64 7.47 11.41
N ARG A 310 -24.71 7.97 12.05
CA ARG A 310 -24.93 7.76 13.48
C ARG A 310 -25.03 6.26 13.80
N THR A 311 -25.80 5.53 13.00
CA THR A 311 -25.92 4.08 13.14
C THR A 311 -24.60 3.37 12.88
N LEU A 312 -23.84 3.81 11.87
CA LEU A 312 -22.53 3.27 11.53
C LEU A 312 -21.54 3.45 12.68
N LYS A 313 -21.46 4.63 13.27
CA LYS A 313 -20.57 4.90 14.42
C LYS A 313 -20.89 3.96 15.60
N HIS A 314 -22.15 3.84 15.98
CA HIS A 314 -22.55 2.94 17.07
C HIS A 314 -22.27 1.47 16.75
N THR A 315 -22.56 1.04 15.53
CA THR A 315 -22.32 -0.35 15.11
C THR A 315 -20.81 -0.65 15.02
N TYR A 316 -20.01 0.32 14.53
CA TYR A 316 -18.56 0.23 14.53
C TYR A 316 -18.00 0.07 15.95
N MET A 317 -18.37 0.95 16.88
CA MET A 317 -17.87 0.91 18.25
C MET A 317 -18.24 -0.41 18.95
N ALA A 318 -19.44 -0.92 18.77
CA ALA A 318 -19.86 -2.21 19.31
C ALA A 318 -19.02 -3.37 18.73
N ASN A 319 -18.78 -3.39 17.42
CA ASN A 319 -17.92 -4.39 16.80
C ASN A 319 -16.47 -4.28 17.30
N ALA A 320 -15.92 -3.06 17.38
CA ALA A 320 -14.54 -2.83 17.77
C ALA A 320 -14.28 -3.26 19.25
N ARG A 321 -15.20 -2.94 20.16
CA ARG A 321 -15.12 -3.41 21.55
C ARG A 321 -15.15 -4.94 21.65
N SER A 322 -15.99 -5.60 20.87
CA SER A 322 -16.01 -7.07 20.80
C SER A 322 -14.65 -7.62 20.30
N TYR A 323 -14.03 -6.95 19.33
CA TYR A 323 -12.71 -7.35 18.82
C TYR A 323 -11.59 -7.17 19.84
N VAL A 324 -11.62 -6.09 20.65
CA VAL A 324 -10.65 -5.91 21.75
C VAL A 324 -10.66 -7.12 22.67
N LYS A 325 -11.87 -7.59 23.08
CA LYS A 325 -11.98 -8.79 23.92
C LYS A 325 -11.39 -10.03 23.24
N THR A 326 -11.69 -10.22 21.96
CA THR A 326 -11.12 -11.35 21.20
C THR A 326 -9.60 -11.28 21.10
N TYR A 327 -9.04 -10.09 20.91
CA TYR A 327 -7.58 -9.91 20.84
C TYR A 327 -6.90 -10.04 22.20
N GLU A 328 -7.59 -9.71 23.31
CA GLU A 328 -7.12 -10.02 24.66
C GLU A 328 -6.99 -11.55 24.85
N ASP A 329 -8.04 -12.29 24.50
CA ASP A 329 -8.05 -13.74 24.62
C ASP A 329 -6.99 -14.38 23.71
N PHE A 330 -6.83 -13.88 22.48
CA PHE A 330 -5.78 -14.31 21.56
C PHE A 330 -4.38 -14.04 22.12
N SER A 331 -4.16 -12.86 22.72
CA SER A 331 -2.89 -12.48 23.35
C SER A 331 -2.53 -13.43 24.50
N LYS A 332 -3.51 -13.75 25.35
CA LYS A 332 -3.34 -14.74 26.43
C LYS A 332 -3.01 -16.14 25.90
N MET A 333 -3.71 -16.61 24.87
CA MET A 333 -3.51 -17.91 24.26
C MET A 333 -2.12 -18.05 23.61
N THR A 334 -1.61 -16.97 23.01
CA THR A 334 -0.33 -17.00 22.29
C THR A 334 0.87 -16.54 23.12
N GLY A 335 0.69 -16.24 24.41
CA GLY A 335 1.76 -15.79 25.30
C GLY A 335 2.30 -14.41 25.02
N LEU A 336 1.54 -13.56 24.32
CA LEU A 336 1.87 -12.15 24.12
C LEU A 336 1.51 -11.36 25.37
N HIS A 337 2.50 -11.05 26.20
CA HIS A 337 2.28 -10.53 27.57
C HIS A 337 1.90 -9.05 27.65
N HIS A 338 2.04 -8.29 26.55
CA HIS A 338 1.81 -6.85 26.53
C HIS A 338 0.51 -6.49 25.80
N PHE A 339 -0.63 -6.83 26.39
CA PHE A 339 -1.94 -6.37 25.93
C PHE A 339 -2.54 -5.37 26.93
N ASP A 340 -2.68 -4.12 26.51
CA ASP A 340 -3.25 -3.04 27.31
C ASP A 340 -4.69 -2.75 26.86
N MET A 341 -5.66 -3.30 27.60
CA MET A 341 -7.10 -3.11 27.35
C MET A 341 -7.49 -1.63 27.31
N HIS A 342 -6.94 -0.81 28.20
CA HIS A 342 -7.28 0.61 28.29
C HIS A 342 -6.80 1.38 27.06
N GLN A 343 -5.58 1.13 26.61
CA GLN A 343 -5.07 1.74 25.38
C GLN A 343 -5.84 1.29 24.13
N GLU A 344 -6.22 0.01 24.05
CA GLU A 344 -7.00 -0.50 22.90
C GLU A 344 -8.41 0.11 22.86
N LEU A 345 -9.07 0.26 24.01
CA LEU A 345 -10.37 0.94 24.10
C LEU A 345 -10.26 2.45 23.82
N GLY A 346 -9.22 3.11 24.33
CA GLY A 346 -8.94 4.52 24.01
C GLY A 346 -8.71 4.76 22.51
N ALA A 347 -8.05 3.84 21.83
CA ALA A 347 -7.87 3.91 20.37
C ALA A 347 -9.21 3.85 19.62
N ILE A 348 -10.19 3.07 20.10
CA ILE A 348 -11.53 3.00 19.46
C ILE A 348 -12.23 4.36 19.53
N GLU A 349 -12.13 5.08 20.67
CA GLU A 349 -12.75 6.40 20.81
C GLU A 349 -12.11 7.42 19.86
N ILE A 350 -10.77 7.41 19.74
CA ILE A 350 -10.04 8.26 18.80
C ILE A 350 -10.46 7.93 17.37
N PHE A 351 -10.57 6.66 17.01
CA PHE A 351 -10.98 6.23 15.66
C PHE A 351 -12.44 6.55 15.35
N ALA A 352 -13.32 6.53 16.35
CA ALA A 352 -14.69 6.99 16.21
C ALA A 352 -14.79 8.49 15.91
N GLY A 353 -13.91 9.30 16.50
CA GLY A 353 -13.74 10.71 16.15
C GLY A 353 -13.24 10.92 14.72
N GLY A 354 -12.25 10.13 14.29
CA GLY A 354 -11.76 10.12 12.90
C GLY A 354 -12.84 9.76 11.89
N LEU A 355 -13.75 8.84 12.24
CA LEU A 355 -14.89 8.47 11.40
C LEU A 355 -15.89 9.63 11.25
N GLU A 356 -16.17 10.39 12.32
CA GLU A 356 -17.02 11.59 12.26
C GLU A 356 -16.38 12.68 11.39
N GLN A 357 -15.08 12.91 11.57
CA GLN A 357 -14.34 13.86 10.76
C GLN A 357 -14.39 13.49 9.27
N ALA A 358 -14.17 12.21 8.94
CA ALA A 358 -14.25 11.70 7.58
C ALA A 358 -15.61 12.00 6.92
N PHE A 359 -16.69 11.83 7.67
CA PHE A 359 -18.02 12.11 7.15
C PHE A 359 -18.26 13.61 6.95
N HIS A 360 -17.81 14.45 7.86
CA HIS A 360 -17.86 15.90 7.73
C HIS A 360 -17.11 16.37 6.48
N GLU A 361 -15.88 15.90 6.29
CA GLU A 361 -15.07 16.19 5.12
C GLU A 361 -15.74 15.67 3.82
N PHE A 362 -16.33 14.47 3.85
CA PHE A 362 -17.05 13.91 2.71
C PHE A 362 -18.29 14.75 2.32
N GLN A 363 -19.04 15.24 3.30
CA GLN A 363 -20.21 16.09 3.02
C GLN A 363 -19.83 17.50 2.50
N SER A 364 -18.71 18.05 2.96
CA SER A 364 -18.24 19.38 2.55
C SER A 364 -17.52 19.38 1.18
N HIS A 365 -17.00 18.24 0.73
CA HIS A 365 -16.26 18.10 -0.52
C HIS A 365 -16.99 17.12 -1.46
N LEU A 366 -17.85 17.67 -2.33
CA LEU A 366 -18.69 16.91 -3.26
C LEU A 366 -17.94 15.93 -4.18
N PHE A 367 -16.65 16.14 -4.42
CA PHE A 367 -15.84 15.33 -5.33
C PHE A 367 -14.91 14.32 -4.61
N GLY A 368 -15.03 14.16 -3.29
CA GLY A 368 -14.17 13.29 -2.49
C GLY A 368 -12.71 13.76 -2.41
N SER A 369 -11.81 12.86 -1.97
CA SER A 369 -10.37 13.12 -2.04
C SER A 369 -9.90 13.08 -3.49
N PRO A 370 -9.17 14.08 -3.96
CA PRO A 370 -8.62 14.03 -5.30
C PRO A 370 -7.65 12.86 -5.41
N LEU A 371 -7.91 11.98 -6.37
CA LEU A 371 -6.98 10.95 -6.79
C LEU A 371 -6.01 11.54 -7.80
N ILE A 372 -4.73 11.28 -7.64
CA ILE A 372 -3.72 11.60 -8.64
C ILE A 372 -4.08 10.86 -9.93
N PRO A 373 -4.17 11.53 -11.08
CA PRO A 373 -4.59 10.91 -12.34
C PRO A 373 -3.69 9.74 -12.74
N GLU A 374 -4.25 8.75 -13.41
CA GLU A 374 -3.52 7.67 -14.04
C GLU A 374 -2.57 8.19 -15.14
N TRP A 375 -1.39 7.62 -15.25
CA TRP A 375 -0.38 8.02 -16.22
C TRP A 375 -0.86 7.95 -17.67
N ARG A 376 -1.71 6.97 -18.00
CA ARG A 376 -2.34 6.86 -19.33
C ARG A 376 -3.12 8.12 -19.70
N ARG A 377 -3.89 8.69 -18.78
CA ARG A 377 -4.63 9.93 -19.01
C ARG A 377 -3.70 11.13 -19.16
N ILE A 378 -2.63 11.15 -18.37
CA ILE A 378 -1.64 12.23 -18.41
C ILE A 378 -0.91 12.24 -19.74
N GLU A 379 -0.52 11.07 -20.27
CA GLU A 379 0.10 10.96 -21.60
C GLU A 379 -0.81 11.46 -22.72
N VAL A 380 -2.11 11.18 -22.63
CA VAL A 380 -3.09 11.69 -23.61
C VAL A 380 -3.23 13.22 -23.53
N ALA A 381 -3.14 13.79 -22.32
CA ALA A 381 -3.27 15.23 -22.12
C ALA A 381 -1.96 16.00 -22.42
N LEU A 382 -0.81 15.36 -22.21
CA LEU A 382 0.52 15.94 -22.35
C LEU A 382 1.43 14.93 -23.07
N ASP A 383 1.46 15.01 -24.40
CA ASP A 383 2.26 14.10 -25.23
C ASP A 383 3.74 14.13 -24.84
N GLY A 384 4.36 12.96 -24.73
CA GLY A 384 5.77 12.80 -24.38
C GLY A 384 6.14 13.05 -22.91
N ILE A 385 5.17 13.30 -22.01
CA ILE A 385 5.43 13.68 -20.61
C ILE A 385 6.20 12.61 -19.83
N LEU A 386 5.95 11.32 -20.09
CA LEU A 386 6.68 10.23 -19.44
C LEU A 386 8.17 10.24 -19.83
N SER A 387 8.48 10.52 -21.09
CA SER A 387 9.86 10.67 -21.55
C SER A 387 10.54 11.90 -20.93
N GLU A 388 9.80 13.01 -20.81
CA GLU A 388 10.26 14.24 -20.17
C GLU A 388 10.56 13.99 -18.67
N LEU A 389 9.68 13.28 -17.96
CA LEU A 389 9.90 12.90 -16.56
C LEU A 389 11.11 11.99 -16.41
N ALA A 390 11.26 10.99 -17.28
CA ALA A 390 12.42 10.10 -17.26
C ALA A 390 13.73 10.88 -17.50
N ALA A 391 13.74 11.79 -18.45
CA ALA A 391 14.89 12.66 -18.72
C ALA A 391 15.20 13.60 -17.54
N ALA A 392 14.18 14.12 -16.85
CA ALA A 392 14.35 14.96 -15.67
C ALA A 392 15.04 14.24 -14.51
N PHE A 393 14.70 12.96 -14.29
CA PHE A 393 15.39 12.12 -13.29
C PHE A 393 16.83 11.73 -13.72
N ASP A 394 17.06 11.60 -15.02
CA ASP A 394 18.38 11.23 -15.55
C ASP A 394 19.33 12.42 -15.72
N SER A 395 18.84 13.64 -15.57
CA SER A 395 19.64 14.85 -15.64
C SER A 395 20.69 14.90 -14.53
N PRO A 396 21.90 15.41 -14.79
CA PRO A 396 22.89 15.62 -13.74
C PRO A 396 22.33 16.52 -12.63
N HIS A 397 22.44 16.05 -11.40
CA HIS A 397 22.06 16.84 -10.24
C HIS A 397 23.26 17.61 -9.71
N PRO A 398 23.09 18.86 -9.22
CA PRO A 398 24.18 19.70 -8.72
C PRO A 398 24.85 19.16 -7.45
#